data_85d633d11cb01980feb1e354682b3f87
#
_entry.id   85d633d11cb01980feb1e354682b3f87
#
_cell.length_a   1.000
_cell.length_b   1.000
_cell.length_c   1.000
_cell.angle_alpha   90.00
_cell.angle_beta   90.00
_cell.angle_gamma   90.00
#
_symmetry.space_group_name_H-M   'P 1'
#
loop_
_entity.id
_entity.type
_entity.pdbx_description
1 polymer ?
#
loop_
_entity_poly.entity_id
_entity_poly.type
_entity_poly.pdbx_seq_one_letter_code
_entity_poly.pdbx_strand_id
1 'polypeptide(L)'
;MDITKISKCLFCDKRLRGVNLSKGQLTYFLQESAFCNYGVEQDRLAISMCAPVRRLQQKTQVFPLDVKAASRNRLTHSMEVQEYTRLITLGIVDAVKSVDLSSILSPMLTCLYNAALLHDVGNPPFGHFGESLIRAWL
;
A
#
# COMPACT_ATOMS: atom_id res chain seq x y z
N MET A 1 18.11 -8.70 -15.45
CA MET A 1 16.78 -8.89 -14.84
C MET A 1 15.79 -8.09 -15.66
N ASP A 2 14.78 -8.73 -16.23
CA ASP A 2 13.89 -8.10 -17.21
C ASP A 2 12.80 -7.31 -16.48
N ILE A 3 12.92 -5.98 -16.48
CA ILE A 3 12.02 -5.04 -15.79
C ILE A 3 10.60 -5.17 -16.34
N THR A 4 10.43 -5.49 -17.62
CA THR A 4 9.12 -5.67 -18.24
C THR A 4 8.37 -6.87 -17.67
N LYS A 5 9.07 -7.95 -17.29
CA LYS A 5 8.46 -9.10 -16.60
C LYS A 5 8.06 -8.76 -15.17
N ILE A 6 8.89 -8.00 -14.47
CA ILE A 6 8.60 -7.57 -13.09
C ILE A 6 7.39 -6.64 -13.06
N SER A 7 7.33 -5.64 -13.97
CA SER A 7 6.20 -4.73 -14.05
C SER A 7 4.89 -5.47 -14.35
N LYS A 8 4.89 -6.45 -15.26
CA LYS A 8 3.71 -7.29 -15.57
C LYS A 8 3.27 -8.17 -14.39
N CYS A 9 4.18 -8.62 -13.54
CA CYS A 9 3.84 -9.40 -12.34
C CYS A 9 3.31 -8.54 -11.20
N LEU A 10 3.92 -7.37 -10.97
CA LEU A 10 3.55 -6.46 -9.88
C LEU A 10 2.29 -5.66 -10.18
N PHE A 11 2.02 -5.35 -11.44
CA PHE A 11 0.93 -4.49 -11.88
C PHE A 11 -0.03 -5.25 -12.80
N CYS A 12 -0.59 -6.36 -12.28
CA CYS A 12 -1.53 -7.19 -13.03
C CYS A 12 -2.81 -6.42 -13.39
N ASP A 13 -3.24 -6.54 -14.65
CA ASP A 13 -4.47 -5.92 -15.18
C ASP A 13 -5.75 -6.46 -14.53
N LYS A 14 -5.67 -7.61 -13.87
CA LYS A 14 -6.81 -8.24 -13.20
C LYS A 14 -6.98 -7.67 -11.79
N ARG A 15 -7.73 -6.60 -11.70
CA ARG A 15 -8.18 -6.08 -10.40
C ARG A 15 -9.38 -6.84 -9.89
N LEU A 16 -9.44 -7.03 -8.56
CA LEU A 16 -10.56 -7.69 -7.89
C LEU A 16 -11.90 -6.94 -8.06
N ARG A 17 -11.86 -5.64 -8.37
CA ARG A 17 -13.03 -4.86 -8.78
C ARG A 17 -12.94 -4.65 -10.29
N GLY A 18 -13.75 -5.40 -11.04
CA GLY A 18 -13.91 -5.20 -12.48
C GLY A 18 -14.40 -3.80 -12.78
N VAL A 19 -13.49 -2.92 -13.15
CA VAL A 19 -13.85 -1.68 -13.80
C VAL A 19 -14.21 -2.06 -15.24
N ASN A 20 -15.50 -2.11 -15.56
CA ASN A 20 -15.98 -2.26 -16.94
C ASN A 20 -15.65 -0.98 -17.70
N LEU A 21 -14.42 -0.88 -18.19
CA LEU A 21 -14.00 0.16 -19.11
C LEU A 21 -14.52 -0.19 -20.52
N SER A 22 -15.16 0.79 -21.17
CA SER A 22 -15.50 0.63 -22.60
C SER A 22 -14.22 0.42 -23.44
N LYS A 23 -14.33 -0.29 -24.57
CA LYS A 23 -13.17 -0.58 -25.44
C LYS A 23 -12.37 0.68 -25.82
N GLY A 24 -13.00 1.84 -25.96
CA GLY A 24 -12.32 3.11 -26.27
C GLY A 24 -11.54 3.71 -25.10
N GLN A 25 -12.01 3.50 -23.87
CA GLN A 25 -11.27 3.89 -22.66
C GLN A 25 -10.08 2.95 -22.43
N LEU A 26 -10.24 1.66 -22.75
CA LEU A 26 -9.17 0.68 -22.64
C LEU A 26 -7.99 1.01 -23.56
N THR A 27 -8.21 1.48 -24.79
CA THR A 27 -7.15 1.89 -25.73
C THR A 27 -6.40 3.14 -25.29
N TYR A 28 -7.06 4.07 -24.64
CA TYR A 28 -6.41 5.26 -24.06
C TYR A 28 -5.54 4.91 -22.84
N PHE A 29 -5.96 3.94 -22.03
CA PHE A 29 -5.24 3.48 -20.85
C PHE A 29 -4.16 2.44 -21.14
N LEU A 30 -4.15 1.80 -22.31
CA LEU A 30 -3.15 0.81 -22.73
C LEU A 30 -1.82 1.42 -23.21
N GLN A 31 -1.63 2.73 -23.14
CA GLN A 31 -0.29 3.30 -23.04
C GLN A 31 0.26 2.92 -21.67
N GLU A 32 1.07 1.87 -21.64
CA GLU A 32 1.42 1.02 -20.49
C GLU A 32 1.77 1.74 -19.18
N SER A 33 2.35 2.92 -19.23
CA SER A 33 2.71 3.68 -18.02
C SER A 33 1.53 4.44 -17.38
N ALA A 34 0.60 4.95 -18.19
CA ALA A 34 -0.52 5.74 -17.69
C ALA A 34 -1.56 4.88 -16.96
N PHE A 35 -1.80 3.67 -17.43
CA PHE A 35 -2.76 2.74 -16.82
C PHE A 35 -2.31 2.28 -15.43
N CYS A 36 -1.04 1.94 -15.31
CA CYS A 36 -0.47 1.49 -14.04
C CYS A 36 -0.58 2.60 -12.98
N ASN A 37 -0.19 3.83 -13.31
CA ASN A 37 -0.24 4.97 -12.40
C ASN A 37 -1.67 5.29 -11.96
N TYR A 38 -2.59 5.43 -12.90
CA TYR A 38 -3.99 5.78 -12.59
C TYR A 38 -4.67 4.73 -11.71
N GLY A 39 -4.46 3.47 -12.03
CA GLY A 39 -5.09 2.41 -11.29
C GLY A 39 -4.58 2.27 -9.87
N VAL A 40 -3.28 2.43 -9.63
CA VAL A 40 -2.68 2.38 -8.31
C VAL A 40 -3.07 3.59 -7.46
N GLU A 41 -3.25 4.76 -8.10
CA GLU A 41 -3.77 5.96 -7.44
C GLU A 41 -5.25 5.82 -7.05
N GLN A 42 -6.07 5.15 -7.86
CA GLN A 42 -7.44 4.80 -7.47
C GLN A 42 -7.47 3.86 -6.26
N ASP A 43 -6.58 2.86 -6.22
CA ASP A 43 -6.45 1.97 -5.06
C ASP A 43 -6.03 2.78 -3.82
N ARG A 44 -5.09 3.72 -3.96
CA ARG A 44 -4.67 4.62 -2.88
C ARG A 44 -5.85 5.39 -2.29
N LEU A 45 -6.67 5.99 -3.16
CA LEU A 45 -7.87 6.71 -2.73
C LEU A 45 -8.86 5.76 -2.01
N ALA A 46 -9.14 4.61 -2.60
CA ALA A 46 -10.06 3.63 -2.02
C ALA A 46 -9.58 3.12 -0.65
N ILE A 47 -8.28 2.84 -0.50
CA ILE A 47 -7.68 2.40 0.75
C ILE A 47 -7.76 3.50 1.81
N SER A 48 -7.38 4.74 1.49
CA SER A 48 -7.41 5.85 2.45
C SER A 48 -8.83 6.18 2.93
N MET A 49 -9.83 5.95 2.09
CA MET A 49 -11.25 6.17 2.41
C MET A 49 -11.95 4.98 3.04
N CYS A 50 -11.33 3.81 3.10
CA CYS A 50 -11.99 2.60 3.59
C CYS A 50 -12.21 2.63 5.12
N ALA A 51 -13.28 2.01 5.57
CA ALA A 51 -13.64 1.96 6.99
C ALA A 51 -12.60 1.27 7.88
N PRO A 52 -11.94 0.16 7.45
CA PRO A 52 -10.89 -0.48 8.24
C PRO A 52 -9.72 0.46 8.56
N VAL A 53 -9.23 1.24 7.59
CA VAL A 53 -8.14 2.21 7.81
C VAL A 53 -8.59 3.32 8.76
N ARG A 54 -9.80 3.87 8.59
CA ARG A 54 -10.32 4.90 9.49
C ARG A 54 -10.47 4.41 10.94
N ARG A 55 -10.80 3.13 11.14
CA ARG A 55 -10.89 2.52 12.47
C ARG A 55 -9.55 2.45 13.21
N LEU A 56 -8.41 2.49 12.50
CA LEU A 56 -7.10 2.54 13.13
C LEU A 56 -6.90 3.77 14.01
N GLN A 57 -7.62 4.87 13.72
CA GLN A 57 -7.61 6.08 14.54
C GLN A 57 -8.09 5.84 15.98
N GLN A 58 -9.04 4.92 16.15
CA GLN A 58 -9.63 4.60 17.45
C GLN A 58 -8.87 3.53 18.23
N LYS A 59 -7.82 2.96 17.64
CA LYS A 59 -6.99 1.92 18.26
C LYS A 59 -5.69 2.52 18.77
N THR A 60 -5.40 2.29 20.05
CA THR A 60 -4.13 2.68 20.67
C THR A 60 -2.99 1.81 20.17
N GLN A 61 -1.77 2.38 20.10
CA GLN A 61 -0.60 1.60 19.68
C GLN A 61 -0.03 0.77 20.83
N VAL A 62 0.20 1.35 21.98
CA VAL A 62 0.84 0.68 23.12
C VAL A 62 0.06 0.88 24.43
N PHE A 63 -0.32 2.11 24.76
CA PHE A 63 -1.00 2.43 26.03
C PHE A 63 -2.48 2.72 25.81
N PRO A 64 -3.38 1.89 26.36
CA PRO A 64 -4.81 2.20 26.37
C PRO A 64 -5.08 3.40 27.29
N LEU A 65 -6.02 4.25 26.89
CA LEU A 65 -6.54 5.36 27.71
C LEU A 65 -5.59 6.56 27.94
N ASP A 66 -4.53 6.70 27.15
CA ASP A 66 -3.73 7.91 27.20
C ASP A 66 -4.46 9.09 26.52
N VAL A 67 -4.84 10.10 27.31
CA VAL A 67 -5.59 11.28 26.87
C VAL A 67 -4.68 12.33 26.22
N LYS A 68 -3.37 12.12 26.24
CA LYS A 68 -2.42 13.09 25.70
C LYS A 68 -2.48 13.11 24.17
N ALA A 69 -2.62 14.29 23.59
CA ALA A 69 -2.63 14.49 22.12
C ALA A 69 -1.34 14.02 21.43
N ALA A 70 -0.25 13.84 22.17
CA ALA A 70 1.02 13.29 21.69
C ALA A 70 1.04 11.75 21.64
N SER A 71 -0.02 11.08 22.14
CA SER A 71 -0.12 9.64 22.14
C SER A 71 -0.37 9.12 20.74
N ARG A 72 0.45 8.16 20.28
CA ARG A 72 0.32 7.56 18.95
C ARG A 72 -0.84 6.59 18.93
N ASN A 73 -1.71 6.74 17.94
CA ASN A 73 -2.68 5.72 17.58
C ASN A 73 -2.16 4.87 16.39
N ARG A 74 -2.85 3.77 16.06
CA ARG A 74 -2.42 2.90 14.96
C ARG A 74 -2.43 3.59 13.61
N LEU A 75 -3.32 4.55 13.38
CA LEU A 75 -3.35 5.31 12.13
C LEU A 75 -2.12 6.20 11.99
N THR A 76 -1.78 6.97 13.03
CA THR A 76 -0.58 7.82 13.00
C THR A 76 0.70 7.01 12.86
N HIS A 77 0.78 5.83 13.49
CA HIS A 77 1.87 4.89 13.28
C HIS A 77 1.96 4.43 11.82
N SER A 78 0.85 4.01 11.21
CA SER A 78 0.83 3.60 9.81
C SER A 78 1.24 4.73 8.86
N MET A 79 0.87 5.98 9.15
CA MET A 79 1.32 7.15 8.39
C MET A 79 2.83 7.40 8.54
N GLU A 80 3.40 7.24 9.73
CA GLU A 80 4.85 7.32 9.93
C GLU A 80 5.58 6.22 9.13
N VAL A 81 5.07 4.99 9.16
CA VAL A 81 5.63 3.88 8.37
C VAL A 81 5.57 4.17 6.87
N GLN A 82 4.51 4.84 6.39
CA GLN A 82 4.45 5.29 4.99
C GLN A 82 5.60 6.24 4.64
N GLU A 83 5.88 7.23 5.49
CA GLU A 83 6.96 8.20 5.22
C GLU A 83 8.34 7.52 5.24
N TYR A 84 8.60 6.62 6.20
CA TYR A 84 9.84 5.84 6.20
C TYR A 84 9.96 4.94 4.97
N THR A 85 8.87 4.31 4.55
CA THR A 85 8.84 3.47 3.34
C THR A 85 9.23 4.29 2.11
N ARG A 86 8.72 5.51 2.00
CA ARG A 86 9.07 6.42 0.91
C ARG A 86 10.55 6.76 0.91
N LEU A 87 11.11 7.17 2.05
CA LEU A 87 12.52 7.52 2.19
C LEU A 87 13.44 6.34 1.85
N ILE A 88 13.14 5.15 2.39
CA ILE A 88 13.92 3.93 2.13
C ILE A 88 13.87 3.59 0.63
N THR A 89 12.70 3.65 0.02
CA THR A 89 12.55 3.33 -1.41
C THR A 89 13.34 4.27 -2.29
N LEU A 90 13.30 5.59 -2.02
CA LEU A 90 14.08 6.57 -2.76
C LEU A 90 15.59 6.35 -2.56
N GLY A 91 16.02 6.01 -1.35
CA GLY A 91 17.43 5.68 -1.07
C GLY A 91 17.89 4.43 -1.82
N ILE A 92 17.05 3.38 -1.91
CA ILE A 92 17.37 2.18 -2.69
C ILE A 92 17.46 2.50 -4.18
N VAL A 93 16.52 3.28 -4.72
CA VAL A 93 16.53 3.69 -6.13
C VAL A 93 17.77 4.51 -6.47
N ASP A 94 18.19 5.43 -5.60
CA ASP A 94 19.42 6.20 -5.78
C ASP A 94 20.67 5.32 -5.71
N ALA A 95 20.68 4.30 -4.87
CA ALA A 95 21.80 3.35 -4.78
C ALA A 95 21.90 2.43 -6.02
N VAL A 96 20.78 2.09 -6.66
CA VAL A 96 20.73 1.18 -7.83
C VAL A 96 20.78 2.00 -9.13
N LYS A 97 21.84 2.79 -9.32
CA LYS A 97 22.01 3.66 -10.50
C LYS A 97 22.20 2.93 -11.84
N SER A 98 22.44 1.62 -11.82
CA SER A 98 22.66 0.81 -13.03
C SER A 98 21.37 0.44 -13.78
N VAL A 99 20.21 0.70 -13.21
CA VAL A 99 18.90 0.32 -13.76
C VAL A 99 18.02 1.54 -13.86
N ASP A 100 17.51 1.84 -15.06
CA ASP A 100 16.52 2.90 -15.24
C ASP A 100 15.16 2.44 -14.71
N LEU A 101 14.78 2.97 -13.55
CA LEU A 101 13.49 2.70 -12.89
C LEU A 101 12.47 3.83 -13.07
N SER A 102 12.80 4.86 -13.88
CA SER A 102 11.98 6.07 -14.01
C SER A 102 10.53 5.79 -14.39
N SER A 103 10.28 4.81 -15.25
CA SER A 103 8.93 4.46 -15.73
C SER A 103 8.06 3.76 -14.68
N ILE A 104 8.67 3.03 -13.74
CA ILE A 104 7.95 2.25 -12.72
C ILE A 104 8.03 2.85 -11.32
N LEU A 105 8.84 3.88 -11.12
CA LEU A 105 9.10 4.48 -9.80
C LEU A 105 7.81 5.00 -9.16
N SER A 106 7.00 5.75 -9.90
CA SER A 106 5.77 6.33 -9.37
C SER A 106 4.76 5.26 -8.92
N PRO A 107 4.36 4.28 -9.75
CA PRO A 107 3.45 3.23 -9.32
C PRO A 107 4.04 2.34 -8.23
N MET A 108 5.34 2.09 -8.25
CA MET A 108 6.03 1.33 -7.20
C MET A 108 5.95 2.05 -5.85
N LEU A 109 6.24 3.34 -5.80
CA LEU A 109 6.12 4.15 -4.59
C LEU A 109 4.70 4.13 -4.06
N THR A 110 3.69 4.30 -4.92
CA THR A 110 2.29 4.28 -4.50
C THR A 110 1.86 2.91 -3.98
N CYS A 111 2.30 1.80 -4.60
CA CYS A 111 2.04 0.46 -4.10
C CYS A 111 2.65 0.23 -2.71
N LEU A 112 3.92 0.59 -2.52
CA LEU A 112 4.60 0.45 -1.25
C LEU A 112 3.98 1.34 -0.16
N TYR A 113 3.55 2.54 -0.53
CA TYR A 113 2.85 3.47 0.34
C TYR A 113 1.50 2.90 0.81
N ASN A 114 0.73 2.29 -0.11
CA ASN A 114 -0.51 1.61 0.19
C ASN A 114 -0.29 0.39 1.10
N ALA A 115 0.74 -0.41 0.83
CA ALA A 115 1.09 -1.56 1.66
C ALA A 115 1.47 -1.12 3.09
N ALA A 116 2.25 -0.04 3.22
CA ALA A 116 2.61 0.54 4.50
C ALA A 116 1.39 1.03 5.29
N LEU A 117 0.39 1.62 4.63
CA LEU A 117 -0.85 2.03 5.30
C LEU A 117 -1.68 0.84 5.79
N LEU A 118 -1.67 -0.25 5.03
CA LEU A 118 -2.48 -1.43 5.31
C LEU A 118 -1.83 -2.43 6.28
N HIS A 119 -0.54 -2.29 6.61
CA HIS A 119 0.20 -3.31 7.35
C HIS A 119 -0.43 -3.71 8.70
N ASP A 120 -1.12 -2.77 9.37
CA ASP A 120 -1.78 -2.97 10.66
C ASP A 120 -3.28 -3.26 10.54
N VAL A 121 -3.83 -3.28 9.32
CA VAL A 121 -5.25 -3.57 9.09
C VAL A 121 -5.50 -5.07 9.21
N GLY A 122 -6.45 -5.45 10.07
CA GLY A 122 -6.81 -6.85 10.28
C GLY A 122 -6.02 -7.56 11.39
N ASN A 123 -5.10 -6.88 12.06
CA ASN A 123 -4.41 -7.42 13.22
C ASN A 123 -5.43 -7.90 14.28
N PRO A 124 -5.37 -9.20 14.69
CA PRO A 124 -6.26 -9.74 15.69
C PRO A 124 -5.97 -9.14 17.08
N PRO A 125 -6.91 -9.30 18.03
CA PRO A 125 -6.64 -9.02 19.43
C PRO A 125 -5.39 -9.78 19.90
N PHE A 126 -4.54 -9.12 20.68
CA PHE A 126 -3.26 -9.66 21.17
C PHE A 126 -2.18 -9.85 20.11
N GLY A 127 -2.32 -9.25 18.91
CA GLY A 127 -1.29 -9.23 17.86
C GLY A 127 -0.81 -10.63 17.46
N HIS A 128 0.50 -10.85 17.43
CA HIS A 128 1.11 -12.14 17.02
C HIS A 128 0.70 -13.34 17.87
N PHE A 129 0.37 -13.13 19.13
CA PHE A 129 -0.17 -14.21 19.97
C PHE A 129 -1.56 -14.64 19.48
N GLY A 130 -2.43 -13.68 19.15
CA GLY A 130 -3.73 -13.95 18.53
C GLY A 130 -3.61 -14.65 17.19
N GLU A 131 -2.67 -14.25 16.35
CA GLU A 131 -2.37 -14.91 15.07
C GLU A 131 -1.95 -16.37 15.26
N SER A 132 -1.07 -16.64 16.25
CA SER A 132 -0.63 -18.00 16.54
C SER A 132 -1.77 -18.91 17.00
N LEU A 133 -2.70 -18.39 17.79
CA LEU A 133 -3.89 -19.13 18.22
C LEU A 133 -4.83 -19.43 17.03
N ILE A 134 -5.07 -18.44 16.17
CA ILE A 134 -5.88 -18.63 14.96
C ILE A 134 -5.25 -19.70 14.05
N ARG A 135 -3.93 -19.62 13.85
CA ARG A 135 -3.18 -20.59 13.03
C ARG A 135 -3.24 -22.02 13.62
N ALA A 136 -3.20 -22.13 14.95
CA ALA A 136 -3.30 -23.43 15.61
C ALA A 136 -4.73 -24.03 15.57
N TRP A 137 -5.74 -23.19 15.40
CA TRP A 137 -7.13 -23.61 15.33
C TRP A 137 -7.57 -24.01 13.90
N LEU A 138 -6.96 -23.41 12.84
CA LEU A 138 -7.21 -23.74 11.43
C LEU A 138 -6.51 -25.04 11.01
#